data_b81501503a19218cf4a655320af543ff
#
_entry.id   b81501503a19218cf4a655320af543ff
#
_cell.length_a   1.000
_cell.length_b   1.000
_cell.length_c   1.000
_cell.angle_alpha   90.00
_cell.angle_beta   90.00
_cell.angle_gamma   90.00
#
_symmetry.space_group_name_H-M   'P 1'
#
loop_
_entity.id
_entity.type
_entity.pdbx_description
1 polymer ?
#
loop_
_entity_poly.entity_id
_entity_poly.type
_entity_poly.pdbx_seq_one_letter_code
_entity_poly.pdbx_strand_id
1 'polypeptide(L)'
;MKQNRTFLVAGLLLALAITTSIVLTGSSNSNLSKTNLAKCEKAVKGPLYTDCYVLYFKTEVKEKGFKTALNDFTAYTRKTNDIEGACHLIAHKLGETLWEDYLANVEKIDPTVCSYGVIHGAFIQAAKYLTPTKFSETLVGACDISPDPAICVHGFGHALAEAKVTHTQANDSCQAINSHYKDKDFYIFVPAACSEGYQMGLADHAEYLLDKDLGTMYESCKAFNELMFNGCAKAAVMTYSRYQPNDLARDLKLKEMINFCKANMFENCNRGIGRGLNEAFPPYLVSIKKQAEMMEKYCSQTDEVKQCIDGLLGQRIFATNYGYKEAKLLCEDTTKLKSLCREALGEIPSTSPNKKSSIVTIV
;
A
#
# COMPACT_ATOMS: atom_id res chain seq x y z
N MET A 1 -27.78 -19.01 50.43
CA MET A 1 -27.75 -17.72 49.69
C MET A 1 -26.72 -16.73 50.20
N LYS A 2 -25.45 -17.14 50.48
CA LYS A 2 -24.36 -16.23 50.91
C LYS A 2 -23.10 -16.23 50.04
N GLN A 3 -23.05 -17.11 49.02
CA GLN A 3 -21.85 -17.29 48.19
C GLN A 3 -21.77 -16.37 46.95
N ASN A 4 -22.88 -15.73 46.52
CA ASN A 4 -22.90 -14.95 45.28
C ASN A 4 -22.45 -13.45 45.43
N ARG A 5 -22.29 -12.98 46.68
CA ARG A 5 -21.88 -11.56 46.89
C ARG A 5 -20.37 -11.31 46.78
N THR A 6 -19.55 -12.36 47.05
CA THR A 6 -18.09 -12.24 47.03
C THR A 6 -17.53 -12.17 45.62
N PHE A 7 -18.15 -12.85 44.64
CA PHE A 7 -17.75 -12.81 43.25
C PHE A 7 -18.06 -11.48 42.54
N LEU A 8 -19.15 -10.82 42.96
CA LEU A 8 -19.56 -9.53 42.36
C LEU A 8 -18.60 -8.40 42.76
N VAL A 9 -18.10 -8.40 43.99
CA VAL A 9 -17.14 -7.40 44.45
C VAL A 9 -15.76 -7.60 43.84
N ALA A 10 -15.31 -8.82 43.67
CA ALA A 10 -14.05 -9.12 43.01
C ALA A 10 -14.06 -8.75 41.51
N GLY A 11 -15.16 -9.00 40.80
CA GLY A 11 -15.34 -8.59 39.40
C GLY A 11 -15.36 -7.07 39.23
N LEU A 12 -15.96 -6.32 40.15
CA LEU A 12 -16.03 -4.87 40.09
C LEU A 12 -14.66 -4.21 40.37
N LEU A 13 -13.86 -4.77 41.27
CA LEU A 13 -12.51 -4.29 41.55
C LEU A 13 -11.54 -4.61 40.41
N LEU A 14 -11.70 -5.72 39.73
CA LEU A 14 -10.90 -6.05 38.55
C LEU A 14 -11.23 -5.12 37.36
N ALA A 15 -12.50 -4.81 37.15
CA ALA A 15 -12.94 -3.88 36.11
C ALA A 15 -12.43 -2.44 36.38
N LEU A 16 -12.41 -1.99 37.66
CA LEU A 16 -11.85 -0.70 38.03
C LEU A 16 -10.32 -0.64 37.86
N ALA A 17 -9.61 -1.74 38.13
CA ALA A 17 -8.15 -1.80 37.93
C ALA A 17 -7.77 -1.75 36.45
N ILE A 18 -8.57 -2.37 35.56
CA ILE A 18 -8.34 -2.34 34.09
C ILE A 18 -8.64 -0.96 33.53
N THR A 19 -9.71 -0.29 33.99
CA THR A 19 -10.07 1.05 33.52
C THR A 19 -9.07 2.11 33.98
N THR A 20 -8.51 2.01 35.20
CA THR A 20 -7.45 2.91 35.67
C THR A 20 -6.11 2.69 34.96
N SER A 21 -5.78 1.46 34.54
CA SER A 21 -4.57 1.19 33.76
C SER A 21 -4.66 1.77 32.34
N ILE A 22 -5.83 1.78 31.72
CA ILE A 22 -6.05 2.36 30.37
C ILE A 22 -6.01 3.90 30.41
N VAL A 23 -6.45 4.53 31.51
CA VAL A 23 -6.43 5.99 31.66
C VAL A 23 -5.02 6.52 31.98
N LEU A 24 -4.16 5.72 32.62
CA LEU A 24 -2.79 6.13 32.94
C LEU A 24 -1.81 6.00 31.77
N THR A 25 -2.13 5.26 30.72
CA THR A 25 -1.30 5.18 29.49
C THR A 25 -1.62 6.29 28.49
N GLY A 26 -2.69 7.05 28.68
CA GLY A 26 -3.11 8.17 27.80
C GLY A 26 -2.39 9.51 28.05
N SER A 27 -1.49 9.61 29.03
CA SER A 27 -0.94 10.90 29.49
C SER A 27 0.53 11.13 29.21
N SER A 28 1.13 10.57 28.16
CA SER A 28 2.54 10.83 27.82
C SER A 28 2.79 11.50 26.46
N ASN A 29 1.75 12.07 25.83
CA ASN A 29 1.91 12.68 24.50
C ASN A 29 2.43 14.14 24.49
N SER A 30 2.68 14.76 25.65
CA SER A 30 3.16 16.15 25.68
C SER A 30 4.67 16.33 25.45
N ASN A 31 5.47 15.24 25.44
CA ASN A 31 6.92 15.32 25.23
C ASN A 31 7.37 14.93 23.80
N LEU A 32 6.46 14.57 22.92
CA LEU A 32 6.79 14.20 21.53
C LEU A 32 6.93 15.42 20.60
N SER A 33 6.56 16.63 21.06
CA SER A 33 6.64 17.89 20.29
C SER A 33 8.07 18.33 19.91
N LYS A 34 9.10 17.63 20.42
CA LYS A 34 10.51 17.79 20.00
C LYS A 34 11.08 16.50 19.44
N THR A 35 10.28 15.76 18.68
CA THR A 35 10.77 14.55 18.02
C THR A 35 11.75 14.97 16.94
N ASN A 36 13.01 14.62 17.12
CA ASN A 36 14.05 14.81 16.13
C ASN A 36 14.04 13.62 15.18
N LEU A 37 14.13 13.85 13.87
CA LEU A 37 14.24 12.78 12.85
C LEU A 37 15.24 11.69 13.22
N ALA A 38 16.39 12.07 13.81
CA ALA A 38 17.38 11.12 14.31
C ALA A 38 16.86 10.15 15.40
N LYS A 39 15.78 10.49 16.09
CA LYS A 39 15.11 9.55 17.02
C LYS A 39 14.24 8.55 16.27
N CYS A 40 13.55 9.00 15.21
CA CYS A 40 12.76 8.12 14.37
C CYS A 40 13.65 7.10 13.64
N GLU A 41 14.81 7.52 13.15
CA GLU A 41 15.80 6.64 12.52
C GLU A 41 16.30 5.51 13.45
N LYS A 42 16.36 5.79 14.77
CA LYS A 42 16.78 4.82 15.79
C LYS A 42 15.63 3.94 16.31
N ALA A 43 14.38 4.27 15.96
CA ALA A 43 13.24 3.47 16.38
C ALA A 43 13.29 2.08 15.75
N VAL A 44 12.83 1.09 16.51
CA VAL A 44 12.70 -0.28 15.98
C VAL A 44 11.72 -0.26 14.81
N LYS A 45 12.14 -0.77 13.65
CA LYS A 45 11.31 -0.86 12.45
C LYS A 45 10.02 -1.65 12.75
N GLY A 46 8.87 -0.99 12.57
CA GLY A 46 7.55 -1.53 12.88
C GLY A 46 6.48 -0.45 12.83
N PRO A 47 5.25 -0.69 13.29
CA PRO A 47 4.18 0.31 13.31
C PRO A 47 4.58 1.62 14.02
N LEU A 48 5.31 1.54 15.13
CA LEU A 48 5.79 2.71 15.88
C LEU A 48 6.81 3.55 15.10
N TYR A 49 7.51 2.94 14.15
CA TYR A 49 8.45 3.62 13.29
C TYR A 49 7.75 4.62 12.36
N THR A 50 6.68 4.18 11.70
CA THR A 50 5.88 5.06 10.83
C THR A 50 5.22 6.18 11.60
N ASP A 51 4.68 5.91 12.78
CA ASP A 51 4.01 6.89 13.64
C ASP A 51 4.97 8.01 14.09
N CYS A 52 6.24 7.68 14.36
CA CYS A 52 7.26 8.66 14.71
C CYS A 52 7.46 9.70 13.59
N TYR A 53 7.58 9.24 12.35
CA TYR A 53 7.73 10.14 11.19
C TYR A 53 6.48 10.96 10.93
N VAL A 54 5.31 10.36 11.01
CA VAL A 54 4.03 11.07 10.84
C VAL A 54 3.90 12.18 11.85
N LEU A 55 4.20 11.90 13.12
CA LEU A 55 4.13 12.90 14.18
C LEU A 55 5.14 14.05 13.96
N TYR A 56 6.37 13.72 13.54
CA TYR A 56 7.37 14.73 13.18
C TYR A 56 6.84 15.64 12.07
N PHE A 57 6.42 15.08 10.95
CA PHE A 57 5.96 15.87 9.81
C PHE A 57 4.66 16.63 10.09
N LYS A 58 3.76 16.09 10.92
CA LYS A 58 2.59 16.83 11.40
C LYS A 58 2.98 18.09 12.20
N THR A 59 4.06 18.02 12.97
CA THR A 59 4.60 19.19 13.67
C THR A 59 5.18 20.20 12.71
N GLU A 60 5.97 19.74 11.72
CA GLU A 60 6.53 20.60 10.66
C GLU A 60 5.44 21.32 9.86
N VAL A 61 4.31 20.64 9.57
CA VAL A 61 3.16 21.29 8.90
C VAL A 61 2.60 22.44 9.72
N LYS A 62 2.48 22.27 11.02
CA LYS A 62 2.00 23.36 11.92
C LYS A 62 2.97 24.54 11.99
N GLU A 63 4.28 24.28 11.93
CA GLU A 63 5.32 25.31 12.06
C GLU A 63 5.65 26.00 10.73
N LYS A 64 5.65 25.26 9.62
CA LYS A 64 6.16 25.74 8.32
C LYS A 64 5.11 25.75 7.19
N GLY A 65 3.91 25.25 7.46
CA GLY A 65 2.86 25.04 6.48
C GLY A 65 3.05 23.76 5.64
N PHE A 66 1.95 23.26 5.10
CA PHE A 66 1.84 21.93 4.45
C PHE A 66 2.84 21.76 3.29
N LYS A 67 2.91 22.73 2.38
CA LYS A 67 3.78 22.65 1.18
C LYS A 67 5.26 22.52 1.57
N THR A 68 5.71 23.32 2.54
CA THR A 68 7.12 23.28 2.98
C THR A 68 7.43 21.96 3.67
N ALA A 69 6.59 21.52 4.58
CA ALA A 69 6.75 20.25 5.27
C ALA A 69 6.77 19.05 4.30
N LEU A 70 5.91 19.05 3.27
CA LEU A 70 5.89 17.99 2.26
C LEU A 70 7.15 18.00 1.39
N ASN A 71 7.67 19.17 1.04
CA ASN A 71 8.94 19.29 0.32
C ASN A 71 10.11 18.78 1.16
N ASP A 72 10.14 19.12 2.46
CA ASP A 72 11.15 18.64 3.40
C ASP A 72 11.05 17.11 3.57
N PHE A 73 9.84 16.55 3.65
CA PHE A 73 9.60 15.10 3.66
C PHE A 73 10.13 14.44 2.40
N THR A 74 9.80 14.97 1.22
CA THR A 74 10.28 14.45 -0.06
C THR A 74 11.81 14.49 -0.15
N ALA A 75 12.42 15.59 0.26
CA ALA A 75 13.88 15.73 0.27
C ALA A 75 14.55 14.78 1.25
N TYR A 76 13.92 14.53 2.39
CA TYR A 76 14.40 13.61 3.40
C TYR A 76 14.32 12.15 2.94
N THR A 77 13.20 11.72 2.37
CA THR A 77 13.02 10.34 1.86
C THR A 77 14.02 9.98 0.77
N ARG A 78 14.46 10.97 -0.02
CA ARG A 78 15.49 10.77 -1.06
C ARG A 78 16.91 10.62 -0.51
N LYS A 79 17.17 11.03 0.73
CA LYS A 79 18.51 11.00 1.34
C LYS A 79 18.73 9.80 2.25
N THR A 80 17.68 9.18 2.73
CA THR A 80 17.73 8.15 3.77
C THR A 80 17.26 6.81 3.24
N ASN A 81 18.20 5.92 2.91
CA ASN A 81 17.92 4.56 2.43
C ASN A 81 17.01 3.77 3.36
N ASP A 82 17.03 4.05 4.67
CA ASP A 82 16.21 3.35 5.67
C ASP A 82 14.72 3.68 5.57
N ILE A 83 14.37 4.85 5.02
CA ILE A 83 12.98 5.26 4.83
C ILE A 83 12.45 4.86 3.46
N GLU A 84 13.31 4.65 2.47
CA GLU A 84 12.89 4.34 1.10
C GLU A 84 11.84 3.23 1.07
N GLY A 85 12.08 2.12 1.78
CA GLY A 85 11.14 0.99 1.82
C GLY A 85 9.83 1.24 2.57
N ALA A 86 9.76 2.26 3.44
CA ALA A 86 8.57 2.61 4.21
C ALA A 86 7.93 3.93 3.74
N CYS A 87 8.52 4.60 2.76
CA CYS A 87 8.11 5.91 2.28
C CYS A 87 6.63 5.96 1.94
N HIS A 88 6.14 5.01 1.16
CA HIS A 88 4.75 4.94 0.74
C HIS A 88 3.80 4.80 1.94
N LEU A 89 4.11 3.94 2.91
CA LEU A 89 3.30 3.74 4.10
C LEU A 89 3.28 4.98 5.01
N ILE A 90 4.44 5.64 5.20
CA ILE A 90 4.53 6.90 5.96
C ILE A 90 3.71 7.98 5.26
N ALA A 91 3.80 8.07 3.94
CA ALA A 91 3.07 9.04 3.14
C ALA A 91 1.55 8.82 3.18
N HIS A 92 1.06 7.56 3.17
CA HIS A 92 -0.34 7.25 3.44
C HIS A 92 -0.81 7.86 4.75
N LYS A 93 -0.12 7.57 5.85
CA LYS A 93 -0.47 8.08 7.18
C LYS A 93 -0.40 9.60 7.27
N LEU A 94 0.55 10.22 6.58
CA LEU A 94 0.65 11.66 6.48
C LEU A 94 -0.57 12.24 5.73
N GLY A 95 -0.93 11.65 4.60
CA GLY A 95 -2.12 12.02 3.82
C GLY A 95 -3.42 11.88 4.61
N GLU A 96 -3.63 10.76 5.30
CA GLU A 96 -4.79 10.57 6.20
C GLU A 96 -4.87 11.66 7.27
N THR A 97 -3.71 12.05 7.84
CA THR A 97 -3.66 13.03 8.93
C THR A 97 -3.91 14.46 8.46
N LEU A 98 -3.53 14.79 7.24
CA LEU A 98 -3.49 16.15 6.68
C LEU A 98 -4.34 16.29 5.42
N TRP A 99 -5.39 15.49 5.30
CA TRP A 99 -6.19 15.36 4.08
C TRP A 99 -6.83 16.68 3.64
N GLU A 100 -7.32 17.51 4.56
CA GLU A 100 -7.90 18.82 4.26
C GLU A 100 -6.85 19.78 3.68
N ASP A 101 -5.69 19.85 4.32
CA ASP A 101 -4.56 20.67 3.85
C ASP A 101 -4.08 20.19 2.48
N TYR A 102 -4.04 18.87 2.25
CA TYR A 102 -3.67 18.29 0.98
C TYR A 102 -4.66 18.68 -0.12
N LEU A 103 -5.96 18.44 0.08
CA LEU A 103 -6.99 18.74 -0.93
C LEU A 103 -7.09 20.24 -1.24
N ALA A 104 -6.86 21.11 -0.25
CA ALA A 104 -6.81 22.55 -0.44
C ALA A 104 -5.58 23.03 -1.24
N ASN A 105 -4.56 22.21 -1.40
CA ASN A 105 -3.29 22.56 -2.05
C ASN A 105 -2.89 21.60 -3.17
N VAL A 106 -3.76 20.68 -3.60
CA VAL A 106 -3.44 19.60 -4.53
C VAL A 106 -2.79 20.08 -5.83
N GLU A 107 -3.20 21.23 -6.38
CA GLU A 107 -2.63 21.83 -7.59
C GLU A 107 -1.16 22.31 -7.42
N LYS A 108 -0.71 22.48 -6.18
CA LYS A 108 0.60 23.06 -5.84
C LYS A 108 1.60 22.02 -5.34
N ILE A 109 1.18 20.76 -5.27
CA ILE A 109 1.93 19.69 -4.62
C ILE A 109 2.31 18.65 -5.67
N ASP A 110 3.53 18.14 -5.59
CA ASP A 110 3.94 16.98 -6.38
C ASP A 110 3.16 15.73 -5.90
N PRO A 111 2.21 15.21 -6.67
CA PRO A 111 1.42 14.05 -6.26
C PRO A 111 2.26 12.77 -6.22
N THR A 112 3.43 12.74 -6.87
CA THR A 112 4.27 11.54 -7.00
C THR A 112 5.04 11.21 -5.73
N VAL A 113 4.95 12.06 -4.70
CA VAL A 113 5.68 11.86 -3.43
C VAL A 113 5.42 10.48 -2.88
N CYS A 114 6.50 9.71 -2.67
CA CYS A 114 6.43 8.34 -2.17
C CYS A 114 5.41 7.48 -2.95
N SER A 115 5.50 7.55 -4.28
CA SER A 115 4.61 6.78 -5.16
C SER A 115 3.13 7.03 -4.87
N TYR A 116 2.76 8.32 -4.82
CA TYR A 116 1.40 8.78 -4.56
C TYR A 116 0.83 8.47 -3.17
N GLY A 117 1.64 8.03 -2.21
CA GLY A 117 1.17 7.65 -0.88
C GLY A 117 0.37 8.75 -0.17
N VAL A 118 0.78 10.03 -0.30
CA VAL A 118 0.07 11.15 0.34
C VAL A 118 -1.34 11.33 -0.22
N ILE A 119 -1.52 11.26 -1.55
CA ILE A 119 -2.85 11.39 -2.16
C ILE A 119 -3.75 10.19 -1.84
N HIS A 120 -3.18 8.98 -1.78
CA HIS A 120 -3.93 7.79 -1.37
C HIS A 120 -4.47 7.95 0.05
N GLY A 121 -3.64 8.33 1.00
CA GLY A 121 -4.06 8.58 2.38
C GLY A 121 -5.10 9.70 2.50
N ALA A 122 -4.93 10.80 1.75
CA ALA A 122 -5.90 11.89 1.73
C ALA A 122 -7.27 11.43 1.20
N PHE A 123 -7.32 10.59 0.16
CA PHE A 123 -8.56 10.05 -0.36
C PHE A 123 -9.24 9.08 0.59
N ILE A 124 -8.48 8.19 1.24
CA ILE A 124 -8.99 7.30 2.28
C ILE A 124 -9.71 8.10 3.37
N GLN A 125 -9.11 9.19 3.82
CA GLN A 125 -9.72 10.02 4.85
C GLN A 125 -10.89 10.86 4.31
N ALA A 126 -10.77 11.43 3.11
CA ALA A 126 -11.83 12.20 2.47
C ALA A 126 -13.11 11.37 2.27
N ALA A 127 -12.99 10.10 1.93
CA ALA A 127 -14.13 9.20 1.77
C ALA A 127 -14.99 9.04 3.03
N LYS A 128 -14.41 9.27 4.22
CA LYS A 128 -15.12 9.20 5.51
C LYS A 128 -15.96 10.45 5.79
N TYR A 129 -15.59 11.60 5.22
CA TYR A 129 -16.17 12.90 5.57
C TYR A 129 -16.92 13.59 4.43
N LEU A 130 -16.62 13.28 3.17
CA LEU A 130 -17.28 13.87 2.01
C LEU A 130 -18.48 13.04 1.57
N THR A 131 -19.48 13.70 1.02
CA THR A 131 -20.56 13.00 0.30
C THR A 131 -20.00 12.32 -0.96
N PRO A 132 -20.61 11.21 -1.44
CA PRO A 132 -20.12 10.50 -2.63
C PRO A 132 -19.93 11.42 -3.85
N THR A 133 -20.85 12.34 -4.10
CA THR A 133 -20.74 13.31 -5.22
C THR A 133 -19.54 14.23 -5.04
N LYS A 134 -19.41 14.86 -3.86
CA LYS A 134 -18.29 15.76 -3.57
C LYS A 134 -16.95 15.06 -3.59
N PHE A 135 -16.92 13.82 -3.10
CA PHE A 135 -15.72 12.99 -3.14
C PHE A 135 -15.29 12.69 -4.59
N SER A 136 -16.24 12.27 -5.46
CA SER A 136 -15.95 11.99 -6.86
C SER A 136 -15.45 13.22 -7.62
N GLU A 137 -16.08 14.40 -7.41
CA GLU A 137 -15.63 15.66 -8.01
C GLU A 137 -14.20 16.02 -7.58
N THR A 138 -13.92 15.93 -6.28
CA THR A 138 -12.60 16.23 -5.69
C THR A 138 -11.54 15.31 -6.25
N LEU A 139 -11.87 14.03 -6.38
CA LEU A 139 -10.98 13.01 -6.91
C LEU A 139 -10.64 13.25 -8.38
N VAL A 140 -11.65 13.44 -9.22
CA VAL A 140 -11.44 13.71 -10.66
C VAL A 140 -10.53 14.91 -10.84
N GLY A 141 -10.81 16.01 -10.14
CA GLY A 141 -9.98 17.22 -10.20
C GLY A 141 -8.53 16.98 -9.76
N ALA A 142 -8.32 16.17 -8.73
CA ALA A 142 -6.96 15.83 -8.25
C ALA A 142 -6.23 14.90 -9.22
N CYS A 143 -6.92 13.92 -9.82
CA CYS A 143 -6.29 12.98 -10.74
C CYS A 143 -6.04 13.56 -12.13
N ASP A 144 -6.84 14.53 -12.59
CA ASP A 144 -6.64 15.21 -13.88
C ASP A 144 -5.31 15.97 -13.94
N ILE A 145 -4.84 16.51 -12.82
CA ILE A 145 -3.55 17.19 -12.74
C ILE A 145 -2.38 16.23 -12.40
N SER A 146 -2.68 14.97 -12.14
CA SER A 146 -1.67 13.97 -11.84
C SER A 146 -0.88 13.58 -13.09
N PRO A 147 0.46 13.46 -13.01
CA PRO A 147 1.26 12.93 -14.13
C PRO A 147 0.94 11.45 -14.44
N ASP A 148 0.36 10.72 -13.50
CA ASP A 148 -0.12 9.36 -13.68
C ASP A 148 -1.52 9.22 -13.05
N PRO A 149 -2.57 9.45 -13.83
CA PRO A 149 -3.95 9.33 -13.38
C PRO A 149 -4.33 7.92 -12.94
N ALA A 150 -3.73 6.86 -13.51
CA ALA A 150 -4.03 5.49 -13.14
C ALA A 150 -3.63 5.21 -11.67
N ILE A 151 -2.43 5.65 -11.28
CA ILE A 151 -1.98 5.49 -9.87
C ILE A 151 -2.84 6.38 -8.94
N CYS A 152 -3.23 7.56 -9.37
CA CYS A 152 -4.15 8.41 -8.62
C CYS A 152 -5.51 7.71 -8.41
N VAL A 153 -6.08 7.12 -9.46
CA VAL A 153 -7.34 6.37 -9.42
C VAL A 153 -7.21 5.08 -8.60
N HIS A 154 -6.02 4.49 -8.51
CA HIS A 154 -5.75 3.41 -7.56
C HIS A 154 -6.04 3.85 -6.11
N GLY A 155 -5.62 5.04 -5.72
CA GLY A 155 -5.97 5.63 -4.42
C GLY A 155 -7.48 5.80 -4.20
N PHE A 156 -8.24 6.07 -5.25
CA PHE A 156 -9.71 6.05 -5.16
C PHE A 156 -10.25 4.67 -4.81
N GLY A 157 -9.68 3.62 -5.38
CA GLY A 157 -10.03 2.24 -5.02
C GLY A 157 -9.87 2.00 -3.51
N HIS A 158 -8.75 2.39 -2.91
CA HIS A 158 -8.56 2.32 -1.44
C HIS A 158 -9.67 3.05 -0.68
N ALA A 159 -10.05 4.23 -1.13
CA ALA A 159 -11.11 5.01 -0.49
C ALA A 159 -12.49 4.34 -0.59
N LEU A 160 -12.81 3.67 -1.69
CA LEU A 160 -14.03 2.86 -1.82
C LEU A 160 -14.07 1.71 -0.82
N ALA A 161 -12.94 1.03 -0.60
CA ALA A 161 -12.83 -0.03 0.39
C ALA A 161 -13.05 0.49 1.81
N GLU A 162 -12.46 1.62 2.17
CA GLU A 162 -12.65 2.29 3.46
C GLU A 162 -14.09 2.73 3.67
N ALA A 163 -14.77 3.18 2.62
CA ALA A 163 -16.20 3.49 2.64
C ALA A 163 -17.10 2.25 2.73
N LYS A 164 -16.49 1.05 2.77
CA LYS A 164 -17.17 -0.25 2.92
C LYS A 164 -18.24 -0.53 1.86
N VAL A 165 -18.04 -0.03 0.64
CA VAL A 165 -18.93 -0.34 -0.47
C VAL A 165 -18.77 -1.80 -0.90
N THR A 166 -19.81 -2.40 -1.48
CA THR A 166 -19.75 -3.76 -2.03
C THR A 166 -18.90 -3.79 -3.32
N HIS A 167 -18.44 -4.98 -3.74
CA HIS A 167 -17.73 -5.15 -5.02
C HIS A 167 -18.53 -4.64 -6.21
N THR A 168 -19.85 -4.84 -6.23
CA THR A 168 -20.72 -4.30 -7.28
C THR A 168 -20.73 -2.76 -7.28
N GLN A 169 -20.87 -2.16 -6.11
CA GLN A 169 -20.83 -0.68 -5.99
C GLN A 169 -19.44 -0.12 -6.36
N ALA A 170 -18.38 -0.84 -5.99
CA ALA A 170 -17.01 -0.48 -6.40
C ALA A 170 -16.84 -0.57 -7.92
N ASN A 171 -17.37 -1.65 -8.55
CA ASN A 171 -17.39 -1.78 -10.01
C ASN A 171 -18.07 -0.57 -10.68
N ASP A 172 -19.27 -0.20 -10.22
CA ASP A 172 -20.02 0.93 -10.79
C ASP A 172 -19.27 2.26 -10.62
N SER A 173 -18.66 2.46 -9.45
CA SER A 173 -17.85 3.66 -9.16
C SER A 173 -16.60 3.72 -10.01
N CYS A 174 -15.87 2.62 -10.16
CA CYS A 174 -14.69 2.52 -11.02
C CYS A 174 -15.07 2.72 -12.51
N GLN A 175 -16.23 2.22 -12.96
CA GLN A 175 -16.71 2.46 -14.31
C GLN A 175 -17.04 3.94 -14.56
N ALA A 176 -17.65 4.61 -13.58
CA ALA A 176 -17.95 6.03 -13.70
C ALA A 176 -16.68 6.87 -13.87
N ILE A 177 -15.65 6.61 -13.05
CA ILE A 177 -14.33 7.25 -13.18
C ILE A 177 -13.69 6.89 -14.52
N ASN A 178 -13.74 5.63 -14.92
CA ASN A 178 -13.19 5.15 -16.17
C ASN A 178 -13.82 5.88 -17.39
N SER A 179 -15.11 6.14 -17.34
CA SER A 179 -15.81 6.87 -18.41
C SER A 179 -15.30 8.31 -18.58
N HIS A 180 -14.79 8.94 -17.52
CA HIS A 180 -14.15 10.25 -17.58
C HIS A 180 -12.81 10.20 -18.37
N TYR A 181 -12.10 9.09 -18.31
CA TYR A 181 -10.77 8.92 -18.93
C TYR A 181 -10.80 8.19 -20.28
N LYS A 182 -11.96 7.73 -20.78
CA LYS A 182 -12.07 6.86 -21.96
C LYS A 182 -11.40 7.37 -23.24
N ASP A 183 -11.28 8.69 -23.38
CA ASP A 183 -10.67 9.33 -24.55
C ASP A 183 -9.20 9.71 -24.33
N LYS A 184 -8.56 9.20 -23.27
CA LYS A 184 -7.14 9.44 -22.94
C LYS A 184 -6.28 8.23 -23.29
N ASP A 185 -5.02 8.45 -23.69
CA ASP A 185 -4.09 7.39 -24.10
C ASP A 185 -3.82 6.32 -23.01
N PHE A 186 -3.98 6.69 -21.75
CA PHE A 186 -3.77 5.79 -20.59
C PHE A 186 -5.06 5.10 -20.11
N TYR A 187 -6.17 5.26 -20.82
CA TYR A 187 -7.48 4.73 -20.44
C TYR A 187 -7.48 3.27 -20.01
N ILE A 188 -6.75 2.41 -20.72
CA ILE A 188 -6.76 0.96 -20.48
C ILE A 188 -6.24 0.56 -19.09
N PHE A 189 -5.47 1.42 -18.43
CA PHE A 189 -4.90 1.14 -17.11
C PHE A 189 -5.78 1.60 -15.95
N VAL A 190 -6.64 2.59 -16.19
CA VAL A 190 -7.47 3.21 -15.15
C VAL A 190 -8.45 2.24 -14.50
N PRO A 191 -9.21 1.41 -15.25
CA PRO A 191 -10.14 0.45 -14.66
C PRO A 191 -9.46 -0.56 -13.76
N ALA A 192 -8.37 -1.17 -14.23
CA ALA A 192 -7.60 -2.15 -13.48
C ALA A 192 -6.99 -1.53 -12.22
N ALA A 193 -6.48 -0.29 -12.30
CA ALA A 193 -5.92 0.43 -11.16
C ALA A 193 -6.95 0.69 -10.06
N CYS A 194 -8.17 1.10 -10.43
CA CYS A 194 -9.26 1.32 -9.48
C CYS A 194 -9.62 0.05 -8.70
N SER A 195 -9.87 -1.05 -9.41
CA SER A 195 -10.25 -2.31 -8.78
C SER A 195 -9.09 -2.95 -8.00
N GLU A 196 -7.84 -2.77 -8.45
CA GLU A 196 -6.65 -3.14 -7.69
C GLU A 196 -6.59 -2.40 -6.36
N GLY A 197 -6.74 -1.08 -6.38
CA GLY A 197 -6.76 -0.25 -5.17
C GLY A 197 -7.89 -0.63 -4.22
N TYR A 198 -9.08 -0.93 -4.74
CA TYR A 198 -10.20 -1.39 -3.91
C TYR A 198 -9.88 -2.72 -3.19
N GLN A 199 -9.37 -3.71 -3.91
CA GLN A 199 -9.02 -4.99 -3.31
C GLN A 199 -7.86 -4.87 -2.33
N MET A 200 -6.88 -4.00 -2.60
CA MET A 200 -5.79 -3.71 -1.66
C MET A 200 -6.32 -3.01 -0.40
N GLY A 201 -7.24 -2.06 -0.55
CA GLY A 201 -7.86 -1.37 0.57
C GLY A 201 -8.67 -2.30 1.47
N LEU A 202 -9.39 -3.28 0.92
CA LEU A 202 -10.03 -4.34 1.73
C LEU A 202 -9.00 -5.13 2.53
N ALA A 203 -7.86 -5.44 1.92
CA ALA A 203 -6.79 -6.20 2.56
C ALA A 203 -5.94 -5.37 3.55
N ASP A 204 -6.12 -4.06 3.63
CA ASP A 204 -5.54 -3.22 4.69
C ASP A 204 -6.23 -3.46 6.05
N HIS A 205 -7.43 -4.06 6.03
CA HIS A 205 -8.14 -4.51 7.21
C HIS A 205 -7.78 -5.97 7.52
N ALA A 206 -7.06 -6.21 8.62
CA ALA A 206 -6.56 -7.54 8.97
C ALA A 206 -7.67 -8.59 9.09
N GLU A 207 -8.84 -8.21 9.62
CA GLU A 207 -10.02 -9.07 9.71
C GLU A 207 -10.50 -9.59 8.36
N TYR A 208 -10.40 -8.80 7.29
CA TYR A 208 -10.76 -9.25 5.95
C TYR A 208 -9.88 -10.41 5.48
N LEU A 209 -8.57 -10.36 5.74
CA LEU A 209 -7.64 -11.41 5.35
C LEU A 209 -7.69 -12.65 6.25
N LEU A 210 -8.12 -12.50 7.51
CA LEU A 210 -8.28 -13.63 8.43
C LEU A 210 -9.50 -14.51 8.06
N ASP A 211 -10.56 -13.88 7.54
CA ASP A 211 -11.82 -14.54 7.23
C ASP A 211 -11.92 -15.08 5.80
N LYS A 212 -10.97 -14.75 4.92
CA LYS A 212 -11.04 -15.10 3.50
C LYS A 212 -9.87 -15.98 3.07
N ASP A 213 -10.19 -17.05 2.35
CA ASP A 213 -9.22 -17.74 1.52
C ASP A 213 -9.04 -17.05 0.17
N LEU A 214 -7.97 -17.40 -0.55
CA LEU A 214 -7.64 -16.78 -1.83
C LEU A 214 -8.73 -17.04 -2.90
N GLY A 215 -9.35 -18.21 -2.87
CA GLY A 215 -10.45 -18.55 -3.78
C GLY A 215 -11.65 -17.63 -3.59
N THR A 216 -12.05 -17.39 -2.34
CA THR A 216 -13.15 -16.47 -2.00
C THR A 216 -12.82 -15.04 -2.42
N MET A 217 -11.60 -14.56 -2.21
CA MET A 217 -11.16 -13.23 -2.66
C MET A 217 -11.21 -13.10 -4.18
N TYR A 218 -10.73 -14.11 -4.89
CA TYR A 218 -10.77 -14.18 -6.36
C TYR A 218 -12.20 -14.22 -6.91
N GLU A 219 -13.07 -15.05 -6.33
CA GLU A 219 -14.48 -15.13 -6.75
C GLU A 219 -15.21 -13.80 -6.56
N SER A 220 -14.92 -13.06 -5.49
CA SER A 220 -15.51 -11.74 -5.29
C SER A 220 -15.11 -10.73 -6.36
N CYS A 221 -13.93 -10.88 -6.97
CA CYS A 221 -13.50 -10.04 -8.10
C CYS A 221 -14.33 -10.23 -9.37
N LYS A 222 -15.08 -11.34 -9.50
CA LYS A 222 -15.99 -11.56 -10.64
C LYS A 222 -17.17 -10.59 -10.70
N ALA A 223 -17.39 -9.82 -9.64
CA ALA A 223 -18.33 -8.70 -9.67
C ALA A 223 -17.87 -7.52 -10.55
N PHE A 224 -16.58 -7.47 -10.87
CA PHE A 224 -16.01 -6.48 -11.79
C PHE A 224 -16.09 -6.93 -13.25
N ASN A 225 -16.12 -5.96 -14.19
CA ASN A 225 -15.99 -6.28 -15.60
C ASN A 225 -14.57 -6.82 -15.93
N GLU A 226 -14.39 -7.33 -17.14
CA GLU A 226 -13.15 -8.02 -17.56
C GLU A 226 -11.87 -7.21 -17.31
N LEU A 227 -11.86 -5.91 -17.66
CA LEU A 227 -10.69 -5.03 -17.46
C LEU A 227 -10.35 -4.83 -15.99
N MET A 228 -11.38 -4.65 -15.16
CA MET A 228 -11.23 -4.44 -13.72
C MET A 228 -11.00 -5.76 -12.96
N PHE A 229 -11.54 -6.86 -13.47
CA PHE A 229 -11.33 -8.19 -12.88
C PHE A 229 -9.85 -8.51 -12.70
N ASN A 230 -9.03 -8.29 -13.74
CA ASN A 230 -7.59 -8.57 -13.69
C ASN A 230 -6.86 -7.74 -12.61
N GLY A 231 -7.23 -6.47 -12.42
CA GLY A 231 -6.68 -5.62 -11.36
C GLY A 231 -7.03 -6.15 -9.98
N CYS A 232 -8.31 -6.42 -9.73
CA CYS A 232 -8.81 -6.98 -8.47
C CYS A 232 -8.18 -8.35 -8.16
N ALA A 233 -8.18 -9.29 -9.13
CA ALA A 233 -7.66 -10.64 -8.93
C ALA A 233 -6.15 -10.64 -8.67
N LYS A 234 -5.38 -9.81 -9.38
CA LYS A 234 -3.95 -9.60 -9.12
C LYS A 234 -3.72 -9.09 -7.69
N ALA A 235 -4.51 -8.11 -7.24
CA ALA A 235 -4.42 -7.57 -5.89
C ALA A 235 -4.81 -8.59 -4.82
N ALA A 236 -5.81 -9.44 -5.06
CA ALA A 236 -6.17 -10.54 -4.18
C ALA A 236 -4.98 -11.49 -3.96
N VAL A 237 -4.32 -11.91 -5.04
CA VAL A 237 -3.10 -12.73 -4.95
C VAL A 237 -2.00 -11.99 -4.18
N MET A 238 -1.70 -10.75 -4.55
CA MET A 238 -0.64 -9.95 -3.93
C MET A 238 -0.81 -9.81 -2.42
N THR A 239 -2.02 -9.50 -1.97
CA THR A 239 -2.27 -9.16 -0.56
C THR A 239 -2.48 -10.39 0.33
N TYR A 240 -2.71 -11.56 -0.23
CA TYR A 240 -3.01 -12.78 0.52
C TYR A 240 -1.92 -13.20 1.51
N SER A 241 -0.66 -12.83 1.25
CA SER A 241 0.48 -13.10 2.13
C SER A 241 0.75 -12.03 3.20
N ARG A 242 -0.05 -10.95 3.26
CA ARG A 242 0.09 -9.90 4.28
C ARG A 242 -0.13 -10.42 5.70
N TYR A 243 0.44 -9.72 6.66
CA TYR A 243 0.19 -9.89 8.10
C TYR A 243 0.43 -11.32 8.63
N GLN A 244 1.27 -12.10 7.97
CA GLN A 244 1.57 -13.45 8.47
C GLN A 244 2.49 -13.37 9.69
N PRO A 245 2.18 -14.11 10.79
CA PRO A 245 2.85 -13.95 12.07
C PRO A 245 4.31 -14.45 12.08
N ASN A 246 4.66 -15.35 11.18
CA ASN A 246 5.99 -15.97 11.12
C ASN A 246 6.32 -16.51 9.73
N ASP A 247 7.57 -16.93 9.56
CA ASP A 247 8.08 -17.40 8.26
C ASP A 247 7.40 -18.67 7.76
N LEU A 248 6.95 -19.56 8.65
CA LEU A 248 6.23 -20.76 8.25
C LEU A 248 4.86 -20.42 7.66
N ALA A 249 4.12 -19.53 8.31
CA ALA A 249 2.82 -19.07 7.80
C ALA A 249 2.98 -18.35 6.45
N ARG A 250 4.01 -17.51 6.29
CA ARG A 250 4.33 -16.87 4.99
C ARG A 250 4.66 -17.89 3.91
N ASP A 251 5.48 -18.90 4.22
CA ASP A 251 5.83 -19.96 3.28
C ASP A 251 4.60 -20.75 2.80
N LEU A 252 3.69 -21.07 3.71
CA LEU A 252 2.44 -21.75 3.38
C LEU A 252 1.58 -20.89 2.44
N LYS A 253 1.35 -19.62 2.77
CA LYS A 253 0.57 -18.70 1.95
C LYS A 253 1.15 -18.49 0.55
N LEU A 254 2.45 -18.33 0.43
CA LEU A 254 3.13 -18.19 -0.86
C LEU A 254 3.00 -19.47 -1.72
N LYS A 255 3.07 -20.66 -1.12
CA LYS A 255 2.80 -21.92 -1.83
C LYS A 255 1.34 -22.05 -2.25
N GLU A 256 0.39 -21.63 -1.40
CA GLU A 256 -1.04 -21.57 -1.78
C GLU A 256 -1.23 -20.64 -2.99
N MET A 257 -0.62 -19.45 -3.01
CA MET A 257 -0.68 -18.52 -4.15
C MET A 257 -0.14 -19.14 -5.44
N ILE A 258 1.01 -19.82 -5.38
CA ILE A 258 1.60 -20.50 -6.53
C ILE A 258 0.66 -21.60 -7.07
N ASN A 259 0.14 -22.45 -6.20
CA ASN A 259 -0.78 -23.52 -6.57
C ASN A 259 -2.08 -22.95 -7.15
N PHE A 260 -2.58 -21.85 -6.57
CA PHE A 260 -3.77 -21.17 -7.04
C PHE A 260 -3.58 -20.63 -8.46
N CYS A 261 -2.47 -19.95 -8.73
CA CYS A 261 -2.18 -19.40 -10.06
C CYS A 261 -2.00 -20.52 -11.12
N LYS A 262 -1.41 -21.65 -10.76
CA LYS A 262 -1.34 -22.84 -11.64
C LYS A 262 -2.72 -23.40 -11.99
N ALA A 263 -3.65 -23.37 -11.05
CA ALA A 263 -4.99 -23.88 -11.26
C ALA A 263 -5.92 -22.91 -12.02
N ASN A 264 -5.73 -21.60 -11.89
CA ASN A 264 -6.67 -20.59 -12.37
C ASN A 264 -6.16 -19.74 -13.54
N MET A 265 -4.88 -19.77 -13.87
CA MET A 265 -4.20 -19.20 -15.07
C MET A 265 -4.83 -17.91 -15.65
N PHE A 266 -5.09 -16.88 -14.81
CA PHE A 266 -5.51 -15.57 -15.31
C PHE A 266 -4.30 -14.66 -15.56
N GLU A 267 -4.49 -13.68 -16.43
CA GLU A 267 -3.45 -12.68 -16.74
C GLU A 267 -2.93 -11.99 -15.47
N ASN A 268 -1.62 -11.84 -15.36
CA ASN A 268 -0.93 -11.23 -14.23
C ASN A 268 -1.00 -11.99 -12.88
N CYS A 269 -1.49 -13.24 -12.82
CA CYS A 269 -1.50 -14.01 -11.57
C CYS A 269 -0.08 -14.16 -10.99
N ASN A 270 0.87 -14.57 -11.83
CA ASN A 270 2.27 -14.73 -11.41
C ASN A 270 2.93 -13.38 -11.04
N ARG A 271 2.51 -12.27 -11.66
CA ARG A 271 2.91 -10.92 -11.25
C ARG A 271 2.37 -10.59 -9.86
N GLY A 272 1.15 -11.00 -9.54
CA GLY A 272 0.56 -10.92 -8.20
C GLY A 272 1.39 -11.65 -7.15
N ILE A 273 1.92 -12.86 -7.47
CA ILE A 273 2.84 -13.59 -6.58
C ILE A 273 4.11 -12.78 -6.31
N GLY A 274 4.74 -12.24 -7.36
CA GLY A 274 5.94 -11.42 -7.23
C GLY A 274 5.73 -10.19 -6.34
N ARG A 275 4.61 -9.47 -6.53
CA ARG A 275 4.22 -8.35 -5.66
C ARG A 275 3.95 -8.82 -4.23
N GLY A 276 3.32 -9.98 -4.06
CA GLY A 276 3.07 -10.59 -2.75
C GLY A 276 4.34 -10.96 -1.99
N LEU A 277 5.46 -11.22 -2.67
CA LEU A 277 6.75 -11.40 -2.03
C LEU A 277 7.21 -10.12 -1.32
N ASN A 278 6.95 -8.92 -1.86
CA ASN A 278 7.20 -7.66 -1.14
C ASN A 278 6.28 -7.46 0.06
N GLU A 279 5.03 -7.94 -0.01
CA GLU A 279 4.10 -7.88 1.13
C GLU A 279 4.52 -8.85 2.26
N ALA A 280 4.96 -10.05 1.88
CA ALA A 280 5.45 -11.06 2.83
C ALA A 280 6.82 -10.70 3.43
N PHE A 281 7.70 -10.09 2.64
CA PHE A 281 9.06 -9.72 2.99
C PHE A 281 9.35 -8.26 2.64
N PRO A 282 8.74 -7.30 3.37
CA PRO A 282 8.85 -5.88 3.04
C PRO A 282 10.30 -5.39 3.01
N PRO A 283 10.67 -4.51 2.05
CA PRO A 283 12.03 -4.00 1.91
C PRO A 283 12.62 -3.36 3.17
N TYR A 284 11.77 -2.76 4.00
CA TYR A 284 12.17 -2.11 5.25
C TYR A 284 12.38 -3.09 6.42
N LEU A 285 11.96 -4.37 6.28
CA LEU A 285 12.12 -5.39 7.31
C LEU A 285 13.19 -6.42 6.99
N VAL A 286 13.51 -6.64 5.71
CA VAL A 286 14.45 -7.67 5.28
C VAL A 286 15.54 -7.10 4.38
N SER A 287 16.74 -7.73 4.38
CA SER A 287 17.82 -7.33 3.50
C SER A 287 17.53 -7.64 2.03
N ILE A 288 18.19 -6.92 1.12
CA ILE A 288 18.15 -7.18 -0.35
C ILE A 288 18.50 -8.64 -0.63
N LYS A 289 19.56 -9.17 0.01
CA LYS A 289 19.98 -10.56 -0.12
C LYS A 289 18.84 -11.53 0.24
N LYS A 290 18.16 -11.28 1.36
CA LYS A 290 17.01 -12.12 1.78
C LYS A 290 15.87 -12.07 0.78
N GLN A 291 15.58 -10.89 0.21
CA GLN A 291 14.57 -10.79 -0.86
C GLN A 291 15.00 -11.53 -2.12
N ALA A 292 16.27 -11.46 -2.52
CA ALA A 292 16.80 -12.22 -3.66
C ALA A 292 16.65 -13.73 -3.45
N GLU A 293 16.99 -14.24 -2.25
CA GLU A 293 16.77 -15.64 -1.88
C GLU A 293 15.28 -16.04 -1.98
N MET A 294 14.36 -15.17 -1.54
CA MET A 294 12.92 -15.43 -1.61
C MET A 294 12.42 -15.39 -3.06
N MET A 295 12.91 -14.46 -3.87
CA MET A 295 12.63 -14.42 -5.31
C MET A 295 13.03 -15.72 -5.98
N GLU A 296 14.27 -16.19 -5.75
CA GLU A 296 14.73 -17.45 -6.32
C GLU A 296 13.89 -18.65 -5.84
N LYS A 297 13.57 -18.69 -4.53
CA LYS A 297 12.78 -19.78 -3.94
C LYS A 297 11.38 -19.88 -4.52
N TYR A 298 10.68 -18.77 -4.69
CA TYR A 298 9.25 -18.80 -5.02
C TYR A 298 8.98 -18.54 -6.50
N CYS A 299 9.63 -17.56 -7.14
CA CYS A 299 9.40 -17.32 -8.56
C CYS A 299 9.83 -18.50 -9.44
N SER A 300 10.88 -19.25 -9.07
CA SER A 300 11.28 -20.46 -9.81
C SER A 300 10.22 -21.58 -9.81
N GLN A 301 9.22 -21.49 -8.95
CA GLN A 301 8.13 -22.46 -8.85
C GLN A 301 6.87 -22.05 -9.63
N THR A 302 6.83 -20.82 -10.16
CA THR A 302 5.71 -20.32 -10.98
C THR A 302 5.84 -20.75 -12.43
N ASP A 303 4.72 -20.81 -13.15
CA ASP A 303 4.72 -21.18 -14.58
C ASP A 303 5.31 -20.05 -15.44
N GLU A 304 5.13 -18.78 -15.01
CA GLU A 304 5.64 -17.58 -15.67
C GLU A 304 6.67 -16.87 -14.77
N VAL A 305 7.87 -17.46 -14.69
CA VAL A 305 8.96 -16.98 -13.80
C VAL A 305 9.25 -15.48 -13.99
N LYS A 306 9.31 -15.03 -15.25
CA LYS A 306 9.58 -13.62 -15.58
C LYS A 306 8.48 -12.70 -15.05
N GLN A 307 7.20 -13.04 -15.18
CA GLN A 307 6.11 -12.24 -14.61
C GLN A 307 6.21 -12.12 -13.09
N CYS A 308 6.59 -13.20 -12.40
CA CYS A 308 6.83 -13.15 -10.96
C CYS A 308 7.96 -12.16 -10.61
N ILE A 309 9.08 -12.23 -11.33
CA ILE A 309 10.20 -11.30 -11.15
C ILE A 309 9.77 -9.86 -11.45
N ASP A 310 9.06 -9.61 -12.54
CA ASP A 310 8.53 -8.29 -12.90
C ASP A 310 7.64 -7.73 -11.79
N GLY A 311 6.78 -8.56 -11.21
CA GLY A 311 5.92 -8.15 -10.10
C GLY A 311 6.72 -7.73 -8.87
N LEU A 312 7.73 -8.50 -8.49
CA LEU A 312 8.60 -8.17 -7.35
C LEU A 312 9.39 -6.88 -7.58
N LEU A 313 10.05 -6.77 -8.75
CA LEU A 313 10.86 -5.60 -9.10
C LEU A 313 10.00 -4.34 -9.21
N GLY A 314 8.86 -4.43 -9.91
CA GLY A 314 7.94 -3.32 -10.07
C GLY A 314 7.41 -2.80 -8.73
N GLN A 315 6.98 -3.72 -7.84
CA GLN A 315 6.52 -3.34 -6.51
C GLN A 315 7.64 -2.73 -5.67
N ARG A 316 8.87 -3.25 -5.77
CA ARG A 316 10.00 -2.68 -5.05
C ARG A 316 10.34 -1.29 -5.55
N ILE A 317 10.43 -1.08 -6.87
CA ILE A 317 10.67 0.24 -7.47
C ILE A 317 9.59 1.23 -7.05
N PHE A 318 8.33 0.81 -7.07
CA PHE A 318 7.21 1.62 -6.62
C PHE A 318 7.33 1.97 -5.12
N ALA A 319 7.51 0.98 -4.24
CA ALA A 319 7.59 1.18 -2.80
C ALA A 319 8.78 2.03 -2.35
N THR A 320 9.88 2.05 -3.13
CA THR A 320 11.09 2.85 -2.88
C THR A 320 11.11 4.17 -3.66
N ASN A 321 9.95 4.68 -4.03
CA ASN A 321 9.80 5.91 -4.80
C ASN A 321 10.71 5.95 -6.04
N TYR A 322 10.59 4.89 -6.86
CA TYR A 322 11.37 4.66 -8.07
C TYR A 322 12.87 4.36 -7.82
N GLY A 323 13.16 3.68 -6.72
CA GLY A 323 14.49 3.22 -6.34
C GLY A 323 15.07 2.13 -7.23
N TYR A 324 15.32 2.43 -8.51
CA TYR A 324 15.86 1.49 -9.51
C TYR A 324 17.19 0.86 -9.09
N LYS A 325 18.03 1.59 -8.35
CA LYS A 325 19.31 1.11 -7.83
C LYS A 325 19.14 -0.11 -6.94
N GLU A 326 18.14 -0.12 -6.07
CA GLU A 326 17.88 -1.23 -5.17
C GLU A 326 17.35 -2.46 -5.91
N ALA A 327 16.48 -2.27 -6.90
CA ALA A 327 16.02 -3.34 -7.77
C ALA A 327 17.21 -3.97 -8.55
N LYS A 328 18.17 -3.16 -8.98
CA LYS A 328 19.41 -3.64 -9.61
C LYS A 328 20.25 -4.47 -8.64
N LEU A 329 20.44 -4.00 -7.40
CA LEU A 329 21.17 -4.76 -6.37
C LEU A 329 20.49 -6.09 -6.07
N LEU A 330 19.16 -6.14 -6.04
CA LEU A 330 18.41 -7.38 -5.86
C LEU A 330 18.72 -8.40 -6.98
N CYS A 331 18.78 -7.96 -8.25
CA CYS A 331 19.17 -8.83 -9.35
C CYS A 331 20.65 -9.28 -9.26
N GLU A 332 21.54 -8.44 -8.74
CA GLU A 332 22.95 -8.82 -8.56
C GLU A 332 23.13 -9.89 -7.45
N ASP A 333 22.31 -9.87 -6.42
CA ASP A 333 22.34 -10.83 -5.31
C ASP A 333 21.68 -12.19 -5.65
N THR A 334 20.98 -12.30 -6.80
CA THR A 334 20.46 -13.60 -7.27
C THR A 334 21.53 -14.41 -7.96
N THR A 335 21.41 -15.73 -7.91
CA THR A 335 22.32 -16.65 -8.57
C THR A 335 21.67 -17.32 -9.79
N LYS A 336 20.60 -18.06 -9.57
CA LYS A 336 19.92 -18.87 -10.60
C LYS A 336 19.06 -18.02 -11.56
N LEU A 337 18.44 -16.97 -11.06
CA LEU A 337 17.54 -16.10 -11.82
C LEU A 337 18.20 -14.79 -12.29
N LYS A 338 19.51 -14.64 -12.14
CA LYS A 338 20.22 -13.37 -12.38
C LYS A 338 20.01 -12.82 -13.79
N SER A 339 20.14 -13.67 -14.80
CA SER A 339 19.94 -13.25 -16.19
C SER A 339 18.52 -12.79 -16.44
N LEU A 340 17.54 -13.57 -15.98
CA LEU A 340 16.12 -13.27 -16.15
C LEU A 340 15.69 -12.03 -15.36
N CYS A 341 16.27 -11.84 -14.16
CA CYS A 341 16.05 -10.65 -13.34
C CYS A 341 16.59 -9.38 -14.02
N ARG A 342 17.77 -9.45 -14.64
CA ARG A 342 18.33 -8.31 -15.39
C ARG A 342 17.53 -7.99 -16.64
N GLU A 343 17.03 -9.01 -17.34
CA GLU A 343 16.14 -8.85 -18.48
C GLU A 343 14.84 -8.13 -18.06
N ALA A 344 14.16 -8.65 -17.04
CA ALA A 344 12.96 -8.05 -16.47
C ALA A 344 13.22 -6.59 -16.05
N LEU A 345 14.34 -6.33 -15.36
CA LEU A 345 14.72 -4.98 -14.94
C LEU A 345 14.94 -4.03 -16.11
N GLY A 346 15.49 -4.53 -17.24
CA GLY A 346 15.71 -3.76 -18.46
C GLY A 346 14.43 -3.29 -19.15
N GLU A 347 13.32 -3.98 -18.91
CA GLU A 347 11.99 -3.64 -19.43
C GLU A 347 11.24 -2.64 -18.54
N ILE A 348 11.67 -2.48 -17.27
CA ILE A 348 11.08 -1.50 -16.35
C ILE A 348 11.78 -0.16 -16.56
N PRO A 349 11.05 0.96 -16.79
CA PRO A 349 11.66 2.26 -16.95
C PRO A 349 12.45 2.67 -15.71
N SER A 350 13.65 3.18 -15.97
CA SER A 350 14.55 3.65 -14.92
C SER A 350 14.24 5.06 -14.40
N THR A 351 13.18 5.69 -14.93
CA THR A 351 12.84 7.09 -14.61
C THR A 351 11.44 7.20 -14.06
N SER A 352 11.26 8.09 -13.06
CA SER A 352 9.94 8.51 -12.59
C SER A 352 9.09 9.01 -13.78
N PRO A 353 7.78 8.76 -13.79
CA PRO A 353 6.86 9.22 -14.84
C PRO A 353 6.87 10.74 -15.09
N ASN A 354 7.52 11.52 -14.24
CA ASN A 354 7.70 12.96 -14.42
C ASN A 354 8.60 13.37 -15.61
N LYS A 355 9.32 12.46 -16.26
CA LYS A 355 9.95 12.76 -17.55
C LYS A 355 9.03 12.21 -18.64
N LYS A 356 8.46 13.13 -19.44
CA LYS A 356 7.65 12.83 -20.63
C LYS A 356 8.30 11.76 -21.50
N SER A 357 8.16 10.51 -21.16
CA SER A 357 8.45 9.39 -22.05
C SER A 357 7.79 8.13 -21.53
N SER A 358 6.93 7.60 -22.34
CA SER A 358 6.35 6.26 -22.34
C SER A 358 5.75 5.83 -21.00
N ILE A 359 4.44 5.86 -20.96
CA ILE A 359 3.57 5.14 -20.03
C ILE A 359 4.05 3.69 -20.01
N VAL A 360 4.72 3.32 -18.95
CA VAL A 360 5.12 1.93 -18.73
C VAL A 360 4.25 1.34 -17.66
N THR A 361 3.67 0.28 -18.06
CA THR A 361 2.78 -0.63 -17.38
C THR A 361 3.40 -1.14 -16.06
N ILE A 362 3.36 -0.32 -14.99
CA ILE A 362 3.60 -0.76 -13.61
C ILE A 362 2.25 -1.10 -12.93
N VAL A 363 1.15 -1.00 -13.64
CA VAL A 363 -0.20 -1.38 -13.15
C VAL A 363 -0.42 -2.87 -13.29
#